data_fe26a761283a3156eac8807f812356cf
#
_entry.id   fe26a761283a3156eac8807f812356cf
#
_cell.length_a   1.000
_cell.length_b   1.000
_cell.length_c   1.000
_cell.angle_alpha   90.00
_cell.angle_beta   90.00
_cell.angle_gamma   90.00
#
_symmetry.space_group_name_H-M   'P 1'
#
loop_
_entity.id
_entity.type
_entity.pdbx_description
1 polymer ?
#
loop_
_entity_poly.entity_id
_entity_poly.type
_entity_poly.pdbx_seq_one_letter_code
_entity_poly.pdbx_strand_id
1 'polypeptide(L)'
;MESESFESSLSELESIFSKVPSDKANLEKCLKLIDDVKDTLAKVRLSSEFLTRDHLLKMRKFFELYSLVCLELNDTEGFKCAYSQLHPLYFDFSHLLDRSERMCHILSMWMLHLVSENKIGDLYMLLERIPEDLKKDEKIQFVINLDRLMMEGNLGKLLDLNDNSNEYYRIIAATYRNKIASSMELSYKQLDMDYIIKTLKLKNLQELLDFISYYNQYKLQSGRRLTRNFNLDSNSIPWKVMDDCVIFQNESVVKHKIPSKELLNNSLKYLTDLEKIV
;
A
#
# COMPACT_ATOMS: atom_id res chain seq x y z
N MET A 1 31.82 27.95 -5.09
CA MET A 1 32.15 27.24 -3.81
C MET A 1 31.00 26.33 -3.35
N GLU A 2 29.78 26.85 -3.08
CA GLU A 2 28.67 25.99 -2.63
C GLU A 2 28.10 25.06 -3.73
N SER A 3 28.09 25.49 -4.99
CA SER A 3 27.67 24.65 -6.13
C SER A 3 28.67 23.54 -6.44
N GLU A 4 29.96 23.78 -6.25
CA GLU A 4 31.01 22.77 -6.46
C GLU A 4 31.01 21.70 -5.37
N SER A 5 30.71 22.07 -4.12
CA SER A 5 30.55 21.11 -3.02
C SER A 5 29.33 20.21 -3.23
N PHE A 6 28.25 20.76 -3.78
CA PHE A 6 27.04 19.99 -4.11
C PHE A 6 27.30 19.00 -5.27
N GLU A 7 28.05 19.40 -6.30
CA GLU A 7 28.43 18.53 -7.41
C GLU A 7 29.32 17.37 -6.98
N SER A 8 30.30 17.64 -6.10
CA SER A 8 31.17 16.60 -5.57
C SER A 8 30.38 15.57 -4.74
N SER A 9 29.51 16.03 -3.85
CA SER A 9 28.65 15.15 -3.03
C SER A 9 27.68 14.33 -3.89
N LEU A 10 27.16 14.90 -4.98
CA LEU A 10 26.26 14.22 -5.91
C LEU A 10 26.99 13.13 -6.69
N SER A 11 28.22 13.41 -7.17
CA SER A 11 29.04 12.42 -7.85
C SER A 11 29.49 11.27 -6.94
N GLU A 12 29.77 11.57 -5.67
CA GLU A 12 30.05 10.56 -4.64
C GLU A 12 28.85 9.67 -4.39
N LEU A 13 27.63 10.22 -4.23
CA LEU A 13 26.40 9.47 -4.09
C LEU A 13 26.14 8.55 -5.29
N GLU A 14 26.31 9.05 -6.52
CA GLU A 14 26.17 8.23 -7.71
C GLU A 14 27.19 7.10 -7.75
N SER A 15 28.43 7.35 -7.35
CA SER A 15 29.50 6.35 -7.33
C SER A 15 29.26 5.26 -6.29
N ILE A 16 28.72 5.60 -5.11
CA ILE A 16 28.40 4.65 -4.04
C ILE A 16 27.18 3.83 -4.43
N PHE A 17 26.14 4.48 -4.94
CA PHE A 17 24.90 3.79 -5.36
C PHE A 17 25.12 2.85 -6.55
N SER A 18 25.98 3.20 -7.50
CA SER A 18 26.29 2.35 -8.65
C SER A 18 27.13 1.13 -8.32
N LYS A 19 27.95 1.18 -7.27
CA LYS A 19 28.88 0.10 -6.92
C LYS A 19 28.24 -1.09 -6.23
N VAL A 20 27.29 -0.87 -5.30
CA VAL A 20 26.63 -1.97 -4.57
C VAL A 20 25.26 -1.52 -4.04
N PRO A 21 24.15 -1.80 -4.73
CA PRO A 21 22.83 -1.40 -4.27
C PRO A 21 22.31 -2.16 -3.05
N SER A 22 22.99 -3.21 -2.57
CA SER A 22 22.45 -4.11 -1.53
C SER A 22 23.15 -4.06 -0.16
N ASP A 23 24.30 -3.40 -0.02
CA ASP A 23 25.02 -3.37 1.26
C ASP A 23 24.46 -2.30 2.20
N LYS A 24 23.86 -2.73 3.32
CA LYS A 24 23.28 -1.83 4.34
C LYS A 24 24.27 -0.77 4.85
N ALA A 25 25.53 -1.13 5.03
CA ALA A 25 26.56 -0.20 5.51
C ALA A 25 26.85 0.95 4.52
N ASN A 26 26.73 0.69 3.22
CA ASN A 26 26.88 1.72 2.19
C ASN A 26 25.63 2.57 2.08
N LEU A 27 24.44 2.00 2.26
CA LEU A 27 23.17 2.72 2.30
C LEU A 27 23.10 3.68 3.50
N GLU A 28 23.61 3.30 4.67
CA GLU A 28 23.69 4.21 5.83
C GLU A 28 24.67 5.38 5.60
N LYS A 29 25.76 5.16 4.86
CA LYS A 29 26.66 6.25 4.43
C LYS A 29 25.96 7.18 3.45
N CYS A 30 25.18 6.62 2.51
CA CYS A 30 24.38 7.43 1.60
C CYS A 30 23.37 8.31 2.36
N LEU A 31 22.73 7.80 3.42
CA LEU A 31 21.81 8.60 4.23
C LEU A 31 22.51 9.79 4.89
N LYS A 32 23.69 9.60 5.46
CA LYS A 32 24.46 10.71 6.08
C LYS A 32 24.82 11.78 5.05
N LEU A 33 25.30 11.38 3.86
CA LEU A 33 25.59 12.30 2.78
C LEU A 33 24.32 13.01 2.29
N ILE A 34 23.18 12.31 2.24
CA ILE A 34 21.89 12.89 1.87
C ILE A 34 21.45 13.96 2.89
N ASP A 35 21.64 13.72 4.19
CA ASP A 35 21.28 14.69 5.23
C ASP A 35 22.18 15.93 5.17
N ASP A 36 23.49 15.76 4.97
CA ASP A 36 24.42 16.86 4.75
C ASP A 36 24.02 17.71 3.52
N VAL A 37 23.62 17.05 2.43
CA VAL A 37 23.16 17.72 1.22
C VAL A 37 21.82 18.43 1.42
N LYS A 38 20.88 17.85 2.19
CA LYS A 38 19.62 18.51 2.54
C LYS A 38 19.85 19.80 3.29
N ASP A 39 20.78 19.81 4.25
CA ASP A 39 21.14 20.99 5.02
C ASP A 39 21.73 22.11 4.13
N THR A 40 22.54 21.72 3.16
CA THR A 40 23.08 22.68 2.17
C THR A 40 21.98 23.21 1.25
N LEU A 41 21.08 22.36 0.77
CA LEU A 41 19.93 22.75 -0.06
C LEU A 41 18.96 23.66 0.68
N ALA A 42 18.73 23.42 1.97
CA ALA A 42 17.86 24.26 2.79
C ALA A 42 18.40 25.70 2.90
N LYS A 43 19.71 25.86 2.98
CA LYS A 43 20.38 27.19 2.99
C LYS A 43 20.28 27.91 1.63
N VAL A 44 20.42 27.16 0.54
CA VAL A 44 20.42 27.67 -0.83
C VAL A 44 19.01 28.06 -1.33
N ARG A 45 17.95 27.42 -0.87
CA ARG A 45 16.55 27.66 -1.30
C ARG A 45 16.04 29.09 -1.07
N LEU A 46 16.73 29.88 -0.29
CA LEU A 46 16.33 31.24 0.04
C LEU A 46 16.73 32.30 -1.03
N SER A 47 17.54 31.95 -2.03
CA SER A 47 17.94 32.89 -3.07
C SER A 47 17.30 32.55 -4.42
N SER A 48 16.58 33.51 -5.02
CA SER A 48 15.85 33.41 -6.29
C SER A 48 16.75 33.19 -7.53
N GLU A 49 18.08 33.25 -7.38
CA GLU A 49 19.05 33.09 -8.46
C GLU A 49 19.23 31.62 -8.92
N PHE A 50 18.65 30.65 -8.20
CA PHE A 50 18.87 29.20 -8.40
C PHE A 50 17.88 28.51 -9.33
N LEU A 51 17.02 29.24 -10.04
CA LEU A 51 16.08 28.66 -11.01
C LEU A 51 16.72 28.39 -12.40
N THR A 52 18.03 28.21 -12.47
CA THR A 52 18.66 27.81 -13.73
C THR A 52 18.38 26.34 -14.05
N ARG A 53 18.24 26.01 -15.35
CA ARG A 53 17.97 24.65 -15.83
C ARG A 53 18.95 23.62 -15.24
N ASP A 54 20.23 23.98 -15.15
CA ASP A 54 21.28 23.08 -14.66
C ASP A 54 21.10 22.74 -13.17
N HIS A 55 20.70 23.72 -12.36
CA HIS A 55 20.40 23.47 -10.94
C HIS A 55 19.17 22.58 -10.76
N LEU A 56 18.12 22.80 -11.54
CA LEU A 56 16.92 21.96 -11.50
C LEU A 56 17.25 20.52 -11.90
N LEU A 57 18.11 20.30 -12.89
CA LEU A 57 18.57 18.98 -13.29
C LEU A 57 19.35 18.27 -12.18
N LYS A 58 20.26 19.00 -11.49
CA LYS A 58 21.02 18.45 -10.36
C LYS A 58 20.12 18.13 -9.18
N MET A 59 19.18 19.00 -8.84
CA MET A 59 18.19 18.75 -7.80
C MET A 59 17.33 17.52 -8.11
N ARG A 60 16.88 17.39 -9.35
CA ARG A 60 16.11 16.20 -9.77
C ARG A 60 16.93 14.93 -9.60
N LYS A 61 18.16 14.88 -10.09
CA LYS A 61 19.03 13.72 -9.91
C LYS A 61 19.26 13.36 -8.45
N PHE A 62 19.47 14.35 -7.61
CA PHE A 62 19.65 14.16 -6.17
C PHE A 62 18.40 13.52 -5.53
N PHE A 63 17.21 14.07 -5.76
CA PHE A 63 15.98 13.54 -5.18
C PHE A 63 15.59 12.18 -5.78
N GLU A 64 15.94 11.90 -7.04
CA GLU A 64 15.79 10.56 -7.62
C GLU A 64 16.68 9.53 -6.91
N LEU A 65 17.94 9.85 -6.65
CA LEU A 65 18.84 8.96 -5.88
C LEU A 65 18.36 8.81 -4.44
N TYR A 66 17.95 9.89 -3.80
CA TYR A 66 17.40 9.84 -2.46
C TYR A 66 16.16 8.94 -2.38
N SER A 67 15.24 9.06 -3.34
CA SER A 67 14.05 8.20 -3.37
C SER A 67 14.42 6.72 -3.57
N LEU A 68 15.42 6.39 -4.39
CA LEU A 68 15.87 5.01 -4.59
C LEU A 68 16.55 4.44 -3.34
N VAL A 69 17.38 5.23 -2.65
CA VAL A 69 18.01 4.81 -1.38
C VAL A 69 16.95 4.53 -0.32
N CYS A 70 15.92 5.38 -0.20
CA CYS A 70 14.82 5.16 0.74
C CYS A 70 14.03 3.87 0.41
N LEU A 71 13.83 3.57 -0.88
CA LEU A 71 13.15 2.34 -1.31
C LEU A 71 13.95 1.09 -0.92
N GLU A 72 15.27 1.09 -1.09
CA GLU A 72 16.14 -0.03 -0.70
C GLU A 72 16.19 -0.23 0.83
N LEU A 73 16.07 0.85 1.60
CA LEU A 73 16.03 0.81 3.06
C LEU A 73 14.64 0.56 3.64
N ASN A 74 13.61 0.53 2.79
CA ASN A 74 12.20 0.47 3.20
C ASN A 74 11.77 1.63 4.11
N ASP A 75 12.39 2.81 3.95
CA ASP A 75 12.01 4.04 4.64
C ASP A 75 10.90 4.75 3.88
N THR A 76 9.66 4.51 4.32
CA THR A 76 8.46 5.07 3.69
C THR A 76 8.33 6.58 3.91
N GLU A 77 8.76 7.10 5.06
CA GLU A 77 8.67 8.54 5.36
C GLU A 77 9.71 9.33 4.57
N GLY A 78 10.94 8.83 4.50
CA GLY A 78 11.98 9.40 3.64
C GLY A 78 11.57 9.42 2.17
N PHE A 79 10.94 8.34 1.69
CA PHE A 79 10.43 8.26 0.32
C PHE A 79 9.32 9.29 0.04
N LYS A 80 8.37 9.50 0.98
CA LYS A 80 7.34 10.54 0.86
C LYS A 80 7.95 11.92 0.77
N CYS A 81 8.94 12.21 1.62
CA CYS A 81 9.67 13.49 1.60
C CYS A 81 10.40 13.70 0.28
N ALA A 82 11.10 12.68 -0.23
CA ALA A 82 11.80 12.74 -1.51
C ALA A 82 10.83 12.98 -2.68
N TYR A 83 9.74 12.23 -2.72
CA TYR A 83 8.74 12.36 -3.78
C TYR A 83 8.03 13.71 -3.76
N SER A 84 7.72 14.26 -2.59
CA SER A 84 7.11 15.61 -2.48
C SER A 84 7.96 16.70 -3.13
N GLN A 85 9.29 16.55 -3.12
CA GLN A 85 10.21 17.45 -3.79
C GLN A 85 10.39 17.14 -5.27
N LEU A 86 10.25 15.86 -5.66
CA LEU A 86 10.30 15.44 -7.07
C LEU A 86 9.06 15.82 -7.85
N HIS A 87 7.90 15.80 -7.21
CA HIS A 87 6.62 16.06 -7.85
C HIS A 87 6.60 17.37 -8.67
N PRO A 88 6.96 18.54 -8.12
CA PRO A 88 7.04 19.79 -8.91
C PRO A 88 8.08 19.70 -10.04
N LEU A 89 9.22 19.02 -9.82
CA LEU A 89 10.25 18.87 -10.85
C LEU A 89 9.81 18.03 -12.04
N TYR A 90 8.91 17.06 -11.82
CA TYR A 90 8.38 16.21 -12.88
C TYR A 90 7.21 16.83 -13.64
N PHE A 91 6.33 17.56 -12.95
CA PHE A 91 5.08 18.05 -13.53
C PHE A 91 5.09 19.55 -13.82
N ASP A 92 5.57 20.38 -12.87
CA ASP A 92 5.47 21.83 -13.00
C ASP A 92 6.63 22.38 -13.86
N PHE A 93 7.84 21.82 -13.74
CA PHE A 93 8.99 22.17 -14.55
C PHE A 93 9.23 21.28 -15.77
N SER A 94 8.20 20.52 -16.18
CA SER A 94 8.29 19.60 -17.33
C SER A 94 8.65 20.30 -18.67
N HIS A 95 8.37 21.59 -18.80
CA HIS A 95 8.69 22.39 -19.96
C HIS A 95 10.18 22.81 -20.05
N LEU A 96 10.90 22.80 -18.90
CA LEU A 96 12.32 23.15 -18.81
C LEU A 96 13.23 21.92 -18.74
N LEU A 97 12.69 20.79 -18.26
CA LEU A 97 13.45 19.59 -17.99
C LEU A 97 13.08 18.47 -18.95
N ASP A 98 14.09 17.82 -19.54
CA ASP A 98 13.88 16.60 -20.32
C ASP A 98 13.43 15.45 -19.40
N ARG A 99 12.77 14.44 -19.98
CA ARG A 99 12.31 13.26 -19.23
C ARG A 99 13.48 12.48 -18.65
N SER A 100 13.35 12.00 -17.41
CA SER A 100 14.33 11.12 -16.77
C SER A 100 13.99 9.65 -17.02
N GLU A 101 14.99 8.81 -17.26
CA GLU A 101 14.84 7.36 -17.41
C GLU A 101 14.29 6.72 -16.12
N ARG A 102 14.61 7.30 -14.95
CA ARG A 102 14.18 6.81 -13.63
C ARG A 102 12.76 7.22 -13.25
N MET A 103 12.18 8.20 -13.98
CA MET A 103 10.87 8.78 -13.67
C MET A 103 9.77 7.72 -13.61
N CYS A 104 9.67 6.84 -14.61
CA CYS A 104 8.65 5.79 -14.67
C CYS A 104 8.73 4.83 -13.47
N HIS A 105 9.95 4.48 -13.07
CA HIS A 105 10.16 3.61 -11.92
C HIS A 105 9.73 4.27 -10.60
N ILE A 106 10.14 5.50 -10.37
CA ILE A 106 9.79 6.24 -9.14
C ILE A 106 8.30 6.50 -9.07
N LEU A 107 7.67 6.88 -10.19
CA LEU A 107 6.22 7.06 -10.28
C LEU A 107 5.46 5.76 -9.99
N SER A 108 5.90 4.63 -10.55
CA SER A 108 5.26 3.33 -10.28
C SER A 108 5.34 2.94 -8.81
N MET A 109 6.50 3.19 -8.15
CA MET A 109 6.67 2.95 -6.73
C MET A 109 5.79 3.85 -5.86
N TRP A 110 5.67 5.13 -6.25
CA TRP A 110 4.77 6.06 -5.57
C TRP A 110 3.30 5.64 -5.70
N MET A 111 2.88 5.23 -6.90
CA MET A 111 1.54 4.71 -7.13
C MET A 111 1.26 3.47 -6.27
N LEU A 112 2.20 2.52 -6.19
CA LEU A 112 2.08 1.35 -5.31
C LEU A 112 1.98 1.75 -3.83
N HIS A 113 2.75 2.76 -3.41
CA HIS A 113 2.65 3.30 -2.07
C HIS A 113 1.26 3.88 -1.78
N LEU A 114 0.67 4.66 -2.70
CA LEU A 114 -0.69 5.19 -2.56
C LEU A 114 -1.74 4.08 -2.48
N VAL A 115 -1.58 3.02 -3.27
CA VAL A 115 -2.43 1.83 -3.21
C VAL A 115 -2.30 1.14 -1.85
N SER A 116 -1.09 0.98 -1.32
CA SER A 116 -0.86 0.33 -0.02
C SER A 116 -1.47 1.11 1.14
N GLU A 117 -1.50 2.44 1.07
CA GLU A 117 -2.17 3.32 2.04
C GLU A 117 -3.69 3.47 1.78
N ASN A 118 -4.23 2.84 0.73
CA ASN A 118 -5.63 2.96 0.31
C ASN A 118 -6.05 4.40 -0.05
N LYS A 119 -5.10 5.21 -0.56
CA LYS A 119 -5.33 6.59 -1.03
C LYS A 119 -5.69 6.60 -2.52
N ILE A 120 -6.82 6.01 -2.86
CA ILE A 120 -7.25 5.81 -4.24
C ILE A 120 -7.53 7.14 -4.96
N GLY A 121 -8.05 8.15 -4.25
CA GLY A 121 -8.29 9.48 -4.81
C GLY A 121 -7.01 10.15 -5.30
N ASP A 122 -5.95 10.09 -4.51
CA ASP A 122 -4.63 10.66 -4.87
C ASP A 122 -3.99 9.90 -6.03
N LEU A 123 -4.22 8.58 -6.10
CA LEU A 123 -3.78 7.74 -7.22
C LEU A 123 -4.41 8.20 -8.55
N TYR A 124 -5.73 8.41 -8.57
CA TYR A 124 -6.42 8.83 -9.80
C TYR A 124 -6.06 10.27 -10.19
N MET A 125 -5.90 11.18 -9.24
CA MET A 125 -5.39 12.52 -9.54
C MET A 125 -3.98 12.48 -10.15
N LEU A 126 -3.11 11.59 -9.66
CA LEU A 126 -1.79 11.40 -10.24
C LEU A 126 -1.86 10.80 -11.64
N LEU A 127 -2.71 9.79 -11.85
CA LEU A 127 -2.90 9.14 -13.16
C LEU A 127 -3.42 10.12 -14.22
N GLU A 128 -4.26 11.07 -13.84
CA GLU A 128 -4.78 12.12 -14.75
C GLU A 128 -3.65 13.07 -15.18
N ARG A 129 -2.70 13.37 -14.28
CA ARG A 129 -1.55 14.25 -14.58
C ARG A 129 -0.47 13.56 -15.42
N ILE A 130 -0.39 12.24 -15.43
CA ILE A 130 0.61 11.48 -16.19
C ILE A 130 0.24 11.49 -17.68
N PRO A 131 1.16 11.91 -18.59
CA PRO A 131 0.95 11.85 -20.03
C PRO A 131 0.67 10.42 -20.53
N GLU A 132 -0.16 10.30 -21.57
CA GLU A 132 -0.54 9.00 -22.15
C GLU A 132 0.66 8.17 -22.62
N ASP A 133 1.74 8.81 -23.06
CA ASP A 133 2.96 8.12 -23.49
C ASP A 133 3.63 7.37 -22.32
N LEU A 134 3.65 7.98 -21.13
CA LEU A 134 4.22 7.35 -19.93
C LEU A 134 3.31 6.24 -19.37
N LYS A 135 2.00 6.35 -19.55
CA LYS A 135 1.06 5.30 -19.16
C LYS A 135 1.28 3.97 -19.89
N LYS A 136 1.96 3.99 -21.04
CA LYS A 136 2.30 2.78 -21.80
C LYS A 136 3.52 2.04 -21.25
N ASP A 137 4.26 2.64 -20.31
CA ASP A 137 5.38 1.99 -19.66
C ASP A 137 4.91 0.77 -18.84
N GLU A 138 5.63 -0.35 -18.97
CA GLU A 138 5.27 -1.63 -18.35
C GLU A 138 5.10 -1.53 -16.83
N LYS A 139 5.94 -0.73 -16.16
CA LYS A 139 5.89 -0.54 -14.70
C LYS A 139 4.63 0.20 -14.26
N ILE A 140 4.22 1.22 -15.01
CA ILE A 140 3.00 1.99 -14.73
C ILE A 140 1.76 1.15 -15.07
N GLN A 141 1.79 0.43 -16.20
CA GLN A 141 0.73 -0.51 -16.59
C GLN A 141 0.51 -1.60 -15.54
N PHE A 142 1.57 -2.09 -14.92
CA PHE A 142 1.47 -3.05 -13.83
C PHE A 142 0.60 -2.52 -12.70
N VAL A 143 0.83 -1.28 -12.25
CA VAL A 143 0.06 -0.67 -11.16
C VAL A 143 -1.39 -0.40 -11.57
N ILE A 144 -1.62 0.08 -12.79
CA ILE A 144 -2.98 0.29 -13.33
C ILE A 144 -3.75 -1.04 -13.39
N ASN A 145 -3.13 -2.11 -13.85
CA ASN A 145 -3.73 -3.44 -13.88
C ASN A 145 -4.01 -3.98 -12.48
N LEU A 146 -3.09 -3.73 -11.53
CA LEU A 146 -3.27 -4.11 -10.13
C LEU A 146 -4.48 -3.38 -9.53
N ASP A 147 -4.59 -2.08 -9.71
CA ASP A 147 -5.75 -1.29 -9.25
C ASP A 147 -7.05 -1.80 -9.87
N ARG A 148 -7.06 -2.09 -11.17
CA ARG A 148 -8.23 -2.65 -11.86
C ARG A 148 -8.66 -4.00 -11.25
N LEU A 149 -7.72 -4.93 -11.00
CA LEU A 149 -8.03 -6.22 -10.38
C LEU A 149 -8.54 -6.06 -8.95
N MET A 150 -8.06 -5.04 -8.24
CA MET A 150 -8.56 -4.69 -6.91
C MET A 150 -10.01 -4.21 -6.95
N MET A 151 -10.35 -3.35 -7.91
CA MET A 151 -11.70 -2.83 -8.11
C MET A 151 -12.68 -3.89 -8.61
N GLU A 152 -12.23 -4.79 -9.50
CA GLU A 152 -13.00 -5.94 -9.96
C GLU A 152 -13.25 -6.98 -8.85
N GLY A 153 -12.48 -6.94 -7.75
CA GLY A 153 -12.52 -7.95 -6.69
C GLY A 153 -11.92 -9.30 -7.10
N ASN A 154 -11.15 -9.34 -8.19
CA ASN A 154 -10.51 -10.56 -8.69
C ASN A 154 -9.20 -10.85 -7.93
N LEU A 155 -9.35 -11.21 -6.66
CA LEU A 155 -8.24 -11.38 -5.72
C LEU A 155 -7.30 -12.54 -6.11
N GLY A 156 -7.82 -13.57 -6.77
CA GLY A 156 -7.01 -14.69 -7.24
C GLY A 156 -5.99 -14.28 -8.29
N LYS A 157 -6.41 -13.53 -9.31
CA LYS A 157 -5.51 -13.00 -10.35
C LYS A 157 -4.53 -11.97 -9.80
N LEU A 158 -4.93 -11.18 -8.81
CA LEU A 158 -4.05 -10.23 -8.15
C LEU A 158 -2.87 -10.95 -7.48
N LEU A 159 -3.11 -12.07 -6.80
CA LEU A 159 -2.06 -12.87 -6.18
C LEU A 159 -1.20 -13.65 -7.20
N ASP A 160 -1.67 -13.82 -8.45
CA ASP A 160 -0.87 -14.42 -9.53
C ASP A 160 0.16 -13.43 -10.12
N LEU A 161 0.01 -12.13 -9.90
CA LEU A 161 0.99 -11.11 -10.28
C LEU A 161 2.20 -11.17 -9.33
N ASN A 162 3.05 -12.18 -9.48
CA ASN A 162 4.21 -12.42 -8.61
C ASN A 162 5.35 -11.40 -8.88
N ASP A 163 5.25 -10.22 -8.30
CA ASP A 163 6.38 -9.31 -8.18
C ASP A 163 6.92 -9.32 -6.74
N ASN A 164 7.57 -10.43 -6.37
CA ASN A 164 8.12 -10.65 -5.03
C ASN A 164 9.31 -9.70 -4.69
N SER A 165 9.79 -8.94 -5.65
CA SER A 165 10.91 -8.00 -5.47
C SER A 165 10.48 -6.69 -4.83
N ASN A 166 9.18 -6.41 -4.76
CA ASN A 166 8.66 -5.11 -4.37
C ASN A 166 7.97 -5.17 -3.00
N GLU A 167 8.49 -4.43 -2.00
CA GLU A 167 7.97 -4.43 -0.63
C GLU A 167 6.51 -3.94 -0.57
N TYR A 168 6.16 -2.90 -1.33
CA TYR A 168 4.78 -2.41 -1.39
C TYR A 168 3.82 -3.46 -1.94
N TYR A 169 4.24 -4.22 -2.95
CA TYR A 169 3.43 -5.32 -3.46
C TYR A 169 3.23 -6.41 -2.40
N ARG A 170 4.26 -6.73 -1.62
CA ARG A 170 4.14 -7.71 -0.51
C ARG A 170 3.13 -7.28 0.53
N ILE A 171 3.10 -5.99 0.91
CA ILE A 171 2.11 -5.42 1.84
C ILE A 171 0.70 -5.53 1.25
N ILE A 172 0.53 -5.19 -0.03
CA ILE A 172 -0.74 -5.30 -0.74
C ILE A 172 -1.21 -6.76 -0.77
N ALA A 173 -0.34 -7.68 -1.18
CA ALA A 173 -0.65 -9.11 -1.23
C ALA A 173 -1.04 -9.68 0.14
N ALA A 174 -0.33 -9.30 1.22
CA ALA A 174 -0.68 -9.71 2.57
C ALA A 174 -2.06 -9.20 3.00
N THR A 175 -2.38 -7.94 2.69
CA THR A 175 -3.69 -7.35 2.98
C THR A 175 -4.81 -8.08 2.25
N TYR A 176 -4.59 -8.44 0.99
CA TYR A 176 -5.58 -9.18 0.20
C TYR A 176 -5.71 -10.64 0.62
N ARG A 177 -4.63 -11.31 1.01
CA ARG A 177 -4.73 -12.63 1.65
C ARG A 177 -5.60 -12.58 2.90
N ASN A 178 -5.48 -11.56 3.72
CA ASN A 178 -6.34 -11.38 4.90
C ASN A 178 -7.82 -11.16 4.51
N LYS A 179 -8.10 -10.42 3.42
CA LYS A 179 -9.47 -10.26 2.91
C LYS A 179 -10.05 -11.58 2.39
N ILE A 180 -9.27 -12.36 1.65
CA ILE A 180 -9.68 -13.70 1.19
C ILE A 180 -9.95 -14.60 2.39
N ALA A 181 -9.07 -14.62 3.39
CA ALA A 181 -9.22 -15.41 4.61
C ALA A 181 -10.51 -15.06 5.37
N SER A 182 -10.83 -13.77 5.50
CA SER A 182 -12.08 -13.33 6.14
C SER A 182 -13.31 -13.75 5.35
N SER A 183 -13.26 -13.72 4.02
CA SER A 183 -14.37 -14.16 3.19
C SER A 183 -14.57 -15.69 3.23
N MET A 184 -13.49 -16.49 3.30
CA MET A 184 -13.55 -17.93 3.51
C MET A 184 -14.21 -18.29 4.84
N GLU A 185 -13.83 -17.62 5.90
CA GLU A 185 -14.39 -17.81 7.23
C GLU A 185 -15.89 -17.58 7.28
N LEU A 186 -16.38 -16.56 6.56
CA LEU A 186 -17.82 -16.27 6.47
C LEU A 186 -18.59 -17.29 5.63
N SER A 187 -17.93 -17.89 4.64
CA SER A 187 -18.57 -18.77 3.65
C SER A 187 -18.57 -20.23 4.04
N TYR A 188 -17.54 -20.68 4.76
CA TYR A 188 -17.32 -22.10 5.06
C TYR A 188 -17.20 -22.37 6.56
N LYS A 189 -17.60 -23.57 6.97
CA LYS A 189 -17.40 -24.04 8.35
C LYS A 189 -16.05 -24.74 8.51
N GLN A 190 -15.63 -25.47 7.50
CA GLN A 190 -14.36 -26.17 7.44
C GLN A 190 -13.89 -26.25 6.00
N LEU A 191 -12.59 -26.26 5.77
CA LEU A 191 -11.95 -26.40 4.46
C LEU A 191 -10.70 -27.27 4.57
N ASP A 192 -10.41 -27.99 3.50
CA ASP A 192 -9.19 -28.77 3.36
C ASP A 192 -7.97 -27.83 3.21
N MET A 193 -6.83 -28.21 3.79
CA MET A 193 -5.60 -27.42 3.73
C MET A 193 -5.13 -27.20 2.30
N ASP A 194 -5.21 -28.21 1.43
CA ASP A 194 -4.81 -28.11 0.03
C ASP A 194 -5.62 -27.06 -0.74
N TYR A 195 -6.91 -26.96 -0.44
CA TYR A 195 -7.78 -25.95 -1.05
C TYR A 195 -7.39 -24.54 -0.59
N ILE A 196 -7.09 -24.36 0.70
CA ILE A 196 -6.67 -23.09 1.26
C ILE A 196 -5.34 -22.64 0.67
N ILE A 197 -4.36 -23.55 0.56
CA ILE A 197 -3.05 -23.27 -0.05
C ILE A 197 -3.22 -22.77 -1.49
N LYS A 198 -4.06 -23.45 -2.28
CA LYS A 198 -4.34 -23.05 -3.67
C LYS A 198 -5.02 -21.69 -3.75
N THR A 199 -5.96 -21.41 -2.86
CA THR A 199 -6.73 -20.15 -2.89
C THR A 199 -5.92 -18.96 -2.41
N LEU A 200 -5.08 -19.13 -1.38
CA LEU A 200 -4.18 -18.10 -0.88
C LEU A 200 -2.87 -17.99 -1.68
N LYS A 201 -2.65 -18.89 -2.65
CA LYS A 201 -1.42 -18.94 -3.46
C LYS A 201 -0.17 -19.05 -2.59
N LEU A 202 -0.20 -19.94 -1.59
CA LEU A 202 0.94 -20.26 -0.74
C LEU A 202 1.75 -21.39 -1.37
N LYS A 203 3.05 -21.46 -1.04
CA LYS A 203 3.95 -22.48 -1.63
C LYS A 203 3.94 -23.78 -0.85
N ASN A 204 3.89 -23.69 0.47
CA ASN A 204 4.09 -24.83 1.38
C ASN A 204 3.07 -24.85 2.52
N LEU A 205 2.86 -26.03 3.12
CA LEU A 205 2.09 -26.21 4.35
C LEU A 205 2.63 -25.34 5.51
N GLN A 206 3.95 -25.16 5.59
CA GLN A 206 4.57 -24.38 6.63
C GLN A 206 4.19 -22.90 6.52
N GLU A 207 4.17 -22.32 5.31
CA GLU A 207 3.67 -20.98 5.06
C GLU A 207 2.19 -20.82 5.45
N LEU A 208 1.39 -21.88 5.29
CA LEU A 208 -0.01 -21.86 5.74
C LEU A 208 -0.10 -21.78 7.27
N LEU A 209 0.68 -22.57 8.00
CA LEU A 209 0.68 -22.54 9.46
C LEU A 209 1.16 -21.18 10.00
N ASP A 210 2.20 -20.62 9.39
CA ASP A 210 2.69 -19.27 9.71
C ASP A 210 1.62 -18.20 9.40
N PHE A 211 0.93 -18.33 8.27
CA PHE A 211 -0.17 -17.45 7.91
C PHE A 211 -1.33 -17.55 8.92
N ILE A 212 -1.73 -18.75 9.34
CA ILE A 212 -2.79 -18.96 10.34
C ILE A 212 -2.42 -18.31 11.67
N SER A 213 -1.17 -18.47 12.13
CA SER A 213 -0.70 -17.85 13.35
C SER A 213 -0.74 -16.32 13.27
N TYR A 214 -0.26 -15.76 12.17
CA TYR A 214 -0.30 -14.33 11.89
C TYR A 214 -1.74 -13.81 11.80
N TYR A 215 -2.62 -14.49 11.07
CA TYR A 215 -4.00 -14.08 10.88
C TYR A 215 -4.79 -14.10 12.22
N ASN A 216 -4.55 -15.10 13.05
CA ASN A 216 -5.15 -15.16 14.39
C ASN A 216 -4.69 -13.98 15.26
N GLN A 217 -3.40 -13.60 15.21
CA GLN A 217 -2.89 -12.42 15.91
C GLN A 217 -3.48 -11.12 15.36
N TYR A 218 -3.56 -11.00 14.03
CA TYR A 218 -4.16 -9.85 13.35
C TYR A 218 -5.62 -9.64 13.78
N LYS A 219 -6.41 -10.70 13.87
CA LYS A 219 -7.80 -10.66 14.39
C LYS A 219 -7.88 -10.14 15.82
N LEU A 220 -7.01 -10.64 16.69
CA LEU A 220 -6.99 -10.18 18.08
C LEU A 220 -6.67 -8.68 18.21
N GLN A 221 -5.81 -8.17 17.36
CA GLN A 221 -5.44 -6.75 17.34
C GLN A 221 -6.53 -5.88 16.71
N SER A 222 -7.13 -6.29 15.60
CA SER A 222 -8.21 -5.56 14.93
C SER A 222 -9.49 -5.55 15.77
N GLY A 223 -9.83 -6.63 16.44
CA GLY A 223 -10.94 -6.69 17.38
C GLY A 223 -10.83 -5.67 18.52
N ARG A 224 -9.63 -5.43 19.05
CA ARG A 224 -9.39 -4.41 20.08
C ARG A 224 -9.58 -2.97 19.61
N ARG A 225 -9.39 -2.69 18.31
CA ARG A 225 -9.57 -1.35 17.74
C ARG A 225 -11.04 -1.02 17.42
N LEU A 226 -11.83 -2.02 17.04
CA LEU A 226 -13.25 -1.85 16.66
C LEU A 226 -14.19 -1.76 17.85
N THR A 227 -13.83 -2.31 19.02
CA THR A 227 -14.68 -2.31 20.23
C THR A 227 -14.90 -0.94 20.86
N ARG A 228 -14.27 0.13 20.37
CA ARG A 228 -14.50 1.48 20.93
C ARG A 228 -15.79 2.16 20.44
N ASN A 229 -16.41 1.74 19.33
CA ASN A 229 -17.55 2.47 18.74
C ASN A 229 -18.76 1.64 18.29
N PHE A 230 -18.69 0.32 18.27
CA PHE A 230 -19.85 -0.53 17.92
C PHE A 230 -19.82 -1.82 18.74
N ASN A 231 -20.95 -2.14 19.38
CA ASN A 231 -21.24 -3.47 19.97
C ASN A 231 -21.42 -4.51 18.83
N LEU A 232 -20.36 -4.77 18.08
CA LEU A 232 -20.27 -5.94 17.25
C LEU A 232 -19.65 -7.02 18.11
N ASP A 233 -20.47 -8.02 18.44
CA ASP A 233 -20.05 -9.24 19.14
C ASP A 233 -18.85 -9.85 18.42
N SER A 234 -17.65 -9.49 18.86
CA SER A 234 -16.39 -9.97 18.29
C SER A 234 -16.07 -11.35 18.90
N ASN A 235 -16.91 -12.34 18.61
CA ASN A 235 -16.54 -13.74 18.74
C ASN A 235 -15.66 -14.16 17.57
N SER A 236 -14.49 -13.50 17.45
CA SER A 236 -13.48 -13.90 16.48
C SER A 236 -12.76 -15.14 17.01
N ILE A 237 -13.33 -16.30 16.73
CA ILE A 237 -12.75 -17.58 17.12
C ILE A 237 -11.50 -17.81 16.25
N PRO A 238 -10.39 -18.21 16.86
CA PRO A 238 -9.16 -18.50 16.11
C PRO A 238 -9.36 -19.73 15.22
N TRP A 239 -8.74 -19.72 14.06
CA TRP A 239 -8.70 -20.86 13.18
C TRP A 239 -8.01 -22.03 13.86
N LYS A 240 -8.66 -23.19 13.87
CA LYS A 240 -8.11 -24.42 14.46
C LYS A 240 -7.78 -25.41 13.35
N VAL A 241 -6.58 -25.95 13.41
CA VAL A 241 -6.11 -26.99 12.51
C VAL A 241 -6.44 -28.33 13.16
N MET A 242 -7.20 -29.18 12.48
CA MET A 242 -7.48 -30.56 12.88
C MET A 242 -7.21 -31.48 11.69
N ASP A 243 -6.28 -32.40 11.86
CA ASP A 243 -5.81 -33.32 10.82
C ASP A 243 -5.46 -32.59 9.51
N ASP A 244 -6.18 -32.82 8.42
CA ASP A 244 -5.98 -32.18 7.11
C ASP A 244 -6.93 -31.02 6.84
N CYS A 245 -7.74 -30.60 7.84
CA CYS A 245 -8.75 -29.56 7.70
C CYS A 245 -8.53 -28.39 8.64
N VAL A 246 -8.88 -27.19 8.17
CA VAL A 246 -8.97 -25.99 9.00
C VAL A 246 -10.44 -25.73 9.33
N ILE A 247 -10.75 -25.64 10.62
CA ILE A 247 -12.08 -25.39 11.11
C ILE A 247 -12.24 -23.91 11.44
N PHE A 248 -13.22 -23.29 10.81
CA PHE A 248 -13.69 -21.95 11.09
C PHE A 248 -14.90 -22.10 12.01
N GLN A 249 -14.76 -21.94 13.31
CA GLN A 249 -15.92 -21.94 14.18
C GLN A 249 -16.72 -20.65 13.93
N ASN A 250 -17.65 -20.72 13.01
CA ASN A 250 -18.76 -19.79 13.01
C ASN A 250 -19.68 -20.25 14.17
N GLU A 251 -19.63 -19.54 15.30
CA GLU A 251 -20.74 -19.62 16.22
C GLU A 251 -22.01 -19.36 15.43
N SER A 252 -22.95 -20.29 15.58
CA SER A 252 -24.27 -20.22 14.98
C SER A 252 -24.69 -18.77 14.88
N VAL A 253 -24.91 -18.28 13.67
CA VAL A 253 -25.65 -17.05 13.42
C VAL A 253 -26.75 -17.06 14.45
N VAL A 254 -26.64 -16.21 15.45
CA VAL A 254 -27.70 -16.01 16.44
C VAL A 254 -28.88 -15.67 15.57
N LYS A 255 -29.79 -16.65 15.41
CA LYS A 255 -31.00 -16.44 14.66
C LYS A 255 -31.66 -15.31 15.43
N HIS A 256 -31.50 -14.08 14.92
CA HIS A 256 -32.23 -12.95 15.48
C HIS A 256 -33.67 -13.38 15.42
N LYS A 257 -34.20 -13.77 16.59
CA LYS A 257 -35.61 -14.09 16.69
C LYS A 257 -36.30 -12.81 16.26
N ILE A 258 -36.94 -12.88 15.12
CA ILE A 258 -37.75 -11.75 14.62
C ILE A 258 -38.65 -11.37 15.81
N PRO A 259 -38.60 -10.13 16.30
CA PRO A 259 -39.41 -9.72 17.44
C PRO A 259 -40.88 -9.62 17.00
N SER A 260 -41.47 -10.79 16.66
CA SER A 260 -42.79 -10.92 16.11
C SER A 260 -43.85 -10.29 17.00
N LYS A 261 -43.65 -10.30 18.35
CA LYS A 261 -44.53 -9.66 19.31
C LYS A 261 -44.51 -8.14 19.23
N GLU A 262 -43.32 -7.55 18.99
CA GLU A 262 -43.20 -6.08 18.81
C GLU A 262 -43.76 -5.65 17.45
N LEU A 263 -43.51 -6.43 16.39
CA LEU A 263 -44.08 -6.19 15.07
C LEU A 263 -45.62 -6.27 15.10
N LEU A 264 -46.17 -7.28 15.77
CA LEU A 264 -47.63 -7.40 15.99
C LEU A 264 -48.20 -6.20 16.74
N ASN A 265 -47.58 -5.81 17.83
CA ASN A 265 -48.01 -4.64 18.62
C ASN A 265 -47.93 -3.34 17.82
N ASN A 266 -46.90 -3.15 17.01
CA ASN A 266 -46.78 -1.98 16.17
C ASN A 266 -47.81 -1.98 15.02
N SER A 267 -48.09 -3.14 14.44
CA SER A 267 -49.14 -3.28 13.41
C SER A 267 -50.55 -3.02 14.01
N LEU A 268 -50.83 -3.50 15.22
CA LEU A 268 -52.09 -3.25 15.91
C LEU A 268 -52.27 -1.77 16.26
N LYS A 269 -51.21 -1.10 16.74
CA LYS A 269 -51.25 0.35 16.99
C LYS A 269 -51.55 1.12 15.73
N TYR A 270 -50.85 0.75 14.61
CA TYR A 270 -51.12 1.39 13.32
C TYR A 270 -52.56 1.23 12.82
N LEU A 271 -53.14 0.02 12.99
CA LEU A 271 -54.57 -0.22 12.66
C LEU A 271 -55.48 0.59 13.53
N THR A 272 -55.26 0.66 14.87
CA THR A 272 -56.11 1.49 15.75
C THR A 272 -56.00 2.98 15.46
N ASP A 273 -54.86 3.45 15.01
CA ASP A 273 -54.69 4.86 14.59
C ASP A 273 -55.40 5.14 13.25
N LEU A 274 -55.41 4.19 12.32
CA LEU A 274 -56.20 4.29 11.06
C LEU A 274 -57.71 4.31 11.36
N GLU A 275 -58.24 3.49 12.27
CA GLU A 275 -59.63 3.48 12.66
C GLU A 275 -60.11 4.82 13.28
N LYS A 276 -59.19 5.58 13.89
CA LYS A 276 -59.49 6.90 14.44
C LYS A 276 -59.61 8.00 13.40
N ILE A 277 -59.09 7.75 12.18
CA ILE A 277 -59.06 8.73 11.08
C ILE A 277 -60.30 8.56 10.18
N VAL A 278 -60.93 7.38 10.20
CA VAL A 278 -62.18 7.09 9.51
C VAL A 278 -63.36 7.39 10.44
#